data_9c748dec7d514b4587fdc3880c127b17
#
_entry.id   9c748dec7d514b4587fdc3880c127b17
#
_cell.length_a   1.000
_cell.length_b   1.000
_cell.length_c   1.000
_cell.angle_alpha   90.00
_cell.angle_beta   90.00
_cell.angle_gamma   90.00
#
_symmetry.space_group_name_H-M   'P 1'
#
loop_
_entity.id
_entity.type
_entity.pdbx_description
1 polymer ?
#
loop_
_entity_poly.entity_id
_entity_poly.type
_entity_poly.pdbx_seq_one_letter_code
_entity_poly.pdbx_strand_id
1 'polypeptide(L)'
;RQCWDWISDNPWAELPGLPWTIVTAGAVLLSYHLSGKGLALFAGLTMVYISIFGQWKPSMQTLSFILVAAPLSFIFGLGLGIAAFRNKRVEKALYPILLVMQTMPQYAVLVPAMVLFGVGDHAAVIITMVVAIPPMILLTILGLRAVPPEVIEAGKMSGCNNWQLMFKVLIPTARRDISVSYTHLTLPTNTP
;
A
#
# COMPACT_ATOMS: atom_id res chain seq x y z
N ARG A 1 -7.49 -1.58 22.00
CA ARG A 1 -7.47 -0.53 23.04
C ARG A 1 -6.06 -0.34 23.61
N GLN A 2 -5.40 -1.36 24.18
CA GLN A 2 -4.09 -1.21 24.83
C GLN A 2 -2.97 -0.62 23.95
N CYS A 3 -2.93 -0.92 22.67
CA CYS A 3 -1.87 -0.41 21.77
C CYS A 3 -2.11 1.07 21.39
N TRP A 4 -3.37 1.51 21.38
CA TRP A 4 -3.78 2.88 21.08
C TRP A 4 -3.69 3.78 22.29
N ASP A 5 -4.12 3.28 23.44
CA ASP A 5 -3.96 3.93 24.74
C ASP A 5 -2.47 4.14 25.00
N TRP A 6 -1.60 3.21 24.56
CA TRP A 6 -0.14 3.34 24.67
C TRP A 6 0.45 4.47 23.82
N ILE A 7 -0.11 4.78 22.65
CA ILE A 7 0.35 5.90 21.80
C ILE A 7 -0.28 7.23 22.26
N SER A 8 -1.53 7.20 22.76
CA SER A 8 -2.26 8.39 23.22
C SER A 8 -1.98 8.76 24.67
N ASP A 9 -1.74 7.77 25.55
CA ASP A 9 -1.63 7.95 27.01
C ASP A 9 -0.21 7.74 27.54
N ASN A 10 0.77 7.60 26.64
CA ASN A 10 2.17 7.50 27.05
C ASN A 10 2.69 8.82 27.66
N PRO A 11 3.56 8.75 28.69
CA PRO A 11 4.18 9.94 29.31
C PRO A 11 4.94 10.83 28.32
N TRP A 12 5.36 10.31 27.17
CA TRP A 12 5.96 11.10 26.08
C TRP A 12 4.95 11.88 25.25
N ALA A 13 3.65 11.52 25.29
CA ALA A 13 2.58 12.35 24.76
C ALA A 13 2.32 13.58 25.63
N GLU A 14 2.76 13.54 26.88
CA GLU A 14 2.71 14.67 27.83
C GLU A 14 3.94 15.56 27.75
N LEU A 15 5.00 15.18 27.00
CA LEU A 15 6.11 16.07 26.72
C LEU A 15 5.61 17.19 25.79
N PRO A 16 5.45 18.42 26.29
CA PRO A 16 4.83 19.49 25.51
C PRO A 16 5.66 19.75 24.24
N GLY A 17 5.09 19.42 23.10
CA GLY A 17 5.59 19.81 21.79
C GLY A 17 6.49 18.83 21.04
N LEU A 18 7.00 17.76 21.68
CA LEU A 18 7.92 16.83 20.99
C LEU A 18 7.27 15.87 19.97
N PRO A 19 6.10 15.27 20.18
CA PRO A 19 5.61 14.24 19.26
C PRO A 19 5.19 14.81 17.90
N TRP A 20 4.54 15.95 17.84
CA TRP A 20 4.13 16.53 16.57
C TRP A 20 5.31 17.13 15.79
N THR A 21 6.29 17.71 16.49
CA THR A 21 7.50 18.27 15.86
C THR A 21 8.41 17.17 15.28
N ILE A 22 8.54 16.03 15.95
CA ILE A 22 9.33 14.90 15.47
C ILE A 22 8.69 14.31 14.21
N VAL A 23 7.37 14.09 14.22
CA VAL A 23 6.65 13.56 13.06
C VAL A 23 6.70 14.55 11.88
N THR A 24 6.49 15.84 12.13
CA THR A 24 6.61 16.87 11.09
C THR A 24 8.02 16.98 10.54
N ALA A 25 9.03 17.02 11.40
CA ALA A 25 10.43 17.05 10.98
C ALA A 25 10.80 15.79 10.17
N GLY A 26 10.39 14.62 10.63
CA GLY A 26 10.59 13.34 9.91
C GLY A 26 9.91 13.34 8.55
N ALA A 27 8.66 13.77 8.44
CA ALA A 27 7.93 13.86 7.20
C ALA A 27 8.57 14.86 6.21
N VAL A 28 9.00 16.02 6.70
CA VAL A 28 9.68 17.05 5.87
C VAL A 28 11.05 16.56 5.40
N LEU A 29 11.85 15.94 6.28
CA LEU A 29 13.15 15.39 5.92
C LEU A 29 13.02 14.24 4.92
N LEU A 30 12.08 13.33 5.14
CA LEU A 30 11.81 12.24 4.21
C LEU A 30 11.37 12.77 2.84
N SER A 31 10.47 13.75 2.82
CA SER A 31 10.00 14.40 1.59
C SER A 31 11.15 15.12 0.86
N TYR A 32 12.04 15.75 1.60
CA TYR A 32 13.23 16.40 1.04
C TYR A 32 14.17 15.39 0.37
N HIS A 33 14.41 14.25 1.01
CA HIS A 33 15.25 13.18 0.45
C HIS A 33 14.63 12.48 -0.76
N LEU A 34 13.30 12.34 -0.79
CA LEU A 34 12.60 11.64 -1.89
C LEU A 34 12.44 12.49 -3.15
N SER A 35 12.11 13.76 -3.02
CA SER A 35 11.74 14.61 -4.17
C SER A 35 12.20 16.07 -4.09
N GLY A 36 13.07 16.39 -3.14
CA GLY A 36 13.68 17.71 -3.02
C GLY A 36 12.80 18.78 -2.34
N LYS A 37 13.19 20.06 -2.54
CA LYS A 37 12.66 21.21 -1.79
C LYS A 37 11.14 21.43 -1.96
N GLY A 38 10.59 21.16 -3.15
CA GLY A 38 9.18 21.40 -3.44
C GLY A 38 8.26 20.49 -2.61
N LEU A 39 8.55 19.19 -2.58
CA LEU A 39 7.77 18.22 -1.81
C LEU A 39 7.93 18.45 -0.29
N ALA A 40 9.13 18.83 0.15
CA ALA A 40 9.39 19.15 1.57
C ALA A 40 8.58 20.36 2.03
N LEU A 41 8.49 21.42 1.21
CA LEU A 41 7.67 22.59 1.50
C LEU A 41 6.18 22.22 1.56
N PHE A 42 5.70 21.45 0.59
CA PHE A 42 4.30 21.00 0.56
C PHE A 42 3.97 20.14 1.79
N ALA A 43 4.83 19.18 2.13
CA ALA A 43 4.66 18.35 3.33
C ALA A 43 4.66 19.19 4.62
N GLY A 44 5.56 20.16 4.73
CA GLY A 44 5.61 21.08 5.87
C GLY A 44 4.32 21.90 6.00
N LEU A 45 3.85 22.51 4.90
CA LEU A 45 2.60 23.28 4.90
C LEU A 45 1.39 22.41 5.25
N THR A 46 1.32 21.18 4.75
CA THR A 46 0.25 20.23 5.07
C THR A 46 0.25 19.87 6.56
N MET A 47 1.42 19.63 7.16
CA MET A 47 1.52 19.31 8.57
C MET A 47 1.13 20.50 9.47
N VAL A 48 1.53 21.71 9.09
CA VAL A 48 1.12 22.95 9.77
C VAL A 48 -0.40 23.14 9.65
N TYR A 49 -0.98 22.93 8.48
CA TYR A 49 -2.42 22.98 8.28
C TYR A 49 -3.17 22.00 9.20
N ILE A 50 -2.77 20.73 9.24
CA ILE A 50 -3.36 19.69 10.10
C ILE A 50 -3.30 20.13 11.58
N SER A 51 -2.19 20.74 12.00
CA SER A 51 -1.99 21.21 13.38
C SER A 51 -2.87 22.39 13.75
N ILE A 52 -2.99 23.38 12.85
CA ILE A 52 -3.82 24.58 13.07
C ILE A 52 -5.30 24.23 13.17
N PHE A 53 -5.78 23.32 12.33
CA PHE A 53 -7.19 22.90 12.30
C PHE A 53 -7.54 21.83 13.35
N GLY A 54 -6.63 21.50 14.25
CA GLY A 54 -6.88 20.52 15.31
C GLY A 54 -7.10 19.08 14.83
N GLN A 55 -6.72 18.77 13.58
CA GLN A 55 -6.90 17.46 12.95
C GLN A 55 -5.74 16.50 13.23
N TRP A 56 -4.89 16.84 14.20
CA TRP A 56 -3.71 16.02 14.53
C TRP A 56 -4.08 14.61 14.99
N LYS A 57 -4.98 14.48 15.99
CA LYS A 57 -5.41 13.18 16.51
C LYS A 57 -5.99 12.26 15.43
N PRO A 58 -7.01 12.64 14.65
CA PRO A 58 -7.55 11.78 13.59
C PRO A 58 -6.52 11.47 12.49
N SER A 59 -5.61 12.39 12.18
CA SER A 59 -4.56 12.14 11.19
C SER A 59 -3.56 11.10 11.68
N MET A 60 -3.15 11.13 12.94
CA MET A 60 -2.26 10.13 13.52
C MET A 60 -2.93 8.76 13.66
N GLN A 61 -4.21 8.71 13.99
CA GLN A 61 -4.98 7.46 13.98
C GLN A 61 -5.01 6.85 12.59
N THR A 62 -5.33 7.63 11.56
CA THR A 62 -5.34 7.16 10.16
C THR A 62 -3.95 6.68 9.73
N LEU A 63 -2.90 7.41 10.08
CA LEU A 63 -1.52 7.02 9.78
C LEU A 63 -1.17 5.67 10.41
N SER A 64 -1.60 5.45 11.65
CA SER A 64 -1.35 4.18 12.35
C SER A 64 -2.07 3.01 11.69
N PHE A 65 -3.32 3.20 11.26
CA PHE A 65 -4.07 2.16 10.52
C PHE A 65 -3.35 1.81 9.22
N ILE A 66 -2.89 2.81 8.48
CA ILE A 66 -2.16 2.60 7.23
C ILE A 66 -0.83 1.88 7.48
N LEU A 67 -0.08 2.26 8.52
CA LEU A 67 1.19 1.63 8.86
C LEU A 67 1.07 0.14 9.20
N VAL A 68 -0.07 -0.29 9.70
CA VAL A 68 -0.35 -1.71 9.98
C VAL A 68 -0.97 -2.39 8.75
N ALA A 69 -1.99 -1.77 8.16
CA ALA A 69 -2.74 -2.37 7.07
C ALA A 69 -1.93 -2.48 5.76
N ALA A 70 -1.10 -1.47 5.43
CA ALA A 70 -0.36 -1.45 4.18
C ALA A 70 0.69 -2.58 4.07
N PRO A 71 1.57 -2.84 5.07
CA PRO A 71 2.50 -3.95 5.00
C PRO A 71 1.79 -5.31 4.94
N LEU A 72 0.72 -5.48 5.70
CA LEU A 72 -0.06 -6.72 5.69
C LEU A 72 -0.73 -6.93 4.33
N SER A 73 -1.39 -5.91 3.80
CA SER A 73 -2.00 -5.96 2.46
C SER A 73 -0.96 -6.22 1.37
N PHE A 74 0.24 -5.64 1.50
CA PHE A 74 1.35 -5.89 0.59
C PHE A 74 1.79 -7.35 0.63
N ILE A 75 2.00 -7.92 1.80
CA ILE A 75 2.44 -9.33 1.96
C ILE A 75 1.37 -10.29 1.39
N PHE A 76 0.10 -10.11 1.78
CA PHE A 76 -0.99 -10.95 1.29
C PHE A 76 -1.25 -10.75 -0.20
N GLY A 77 -1.27 -9.50 -0.67
CA GLY A 77 -1.48 -9.17 -2.07
C GLY A 77 -0.37 -9.68 -2.98
N LEU A 78 0.90 -9.53 -2.56
CA LEU A 78 2.04 -10.07 -3.28
C LEU A 78 2.02 -11.60 -3.29
N GLY A 79 1.77 -12.25 -2.15
CA GLY A 79 1.72 -13.70 -2.03
C GLY A 79 0.63 -14.33 -2.91
N LEU A 80 -0.60 -13.80 -2.82
CA LEU A 80 -1.72 -14.25 -3.66
C LEU A 80 -1.52 -13.91 -5.14
N GLY A 81 -0.94 -12.75 -5.45
CA GLY A 81 -0.61 -12.36 -6.82
C GLY A 81 0.41 -13.29 -7.47
N ILE A 82 1.47 -13.66 -6.75
CA ILE A 82 2.46 -14.64 -7.21
C ILE A 82 1.82 -16.02 -7.38
N ALA A 83 0.98 -16.46 -6.45
CA ALA A 83 0.26 -17.73 -6.54
C ALA A 83 -0.66 -17.78 -7.77
N ALA A 84 -1.39 -16.70 -8.04
CA ALA A 84 -2.23 -16.54 -9.21
C ALA A 84 -1.41 -16.53 -10.51
N PHE A 85 -0.30 -15.81 -10.55
CA PHE A 85 0.61 -15.79 -11.70
C PHE A 85 1.15 -17.19 -12.03
N ARG A 86 1.48 -18.01 -11.03
CA ARG A 86 2.00 -19.38 -11.22
C ARG A 86 0.95 -20.38 -11.64
N ASN A 87 -0.28 -20.19 -11.20
CA ASN A 87 -1.37 -21.16 -11.43
C ASN A 87 -2.57 -20.49 -12.09
N LYS A 88 -2.75 -20.76 -13.38
CA LYS A 88 -3.88 -20.24 -14.17
C LYS A 88 -5.26 -20.57 -13.59
N ARG A 89 -5.39 -21.68 -12.82
CA ARG A 89 -6.66 -22.02 -12.16
C ARG A 89 -6.97 -21.06 -11.01
N VAL A 90 -5.95 -20.74 -10.22
CA VAL A 90 -6.07 -19.77 -9.12
C VAL A 90 -6.39 -18.39 -9.67
N GLU A 91 -5.70 -17.97 -10.71
CA GLU A 91 -5.97 -16.71 -11.39
C GLU A 91 -7.41 -16.63 -11.91
N LYS A 92 -7.85 -17.65 -12.65
CA LYS A 92 -9.20 -17.69 -13.21
C LYS A 92 -10.31 -17.67 -12.15
N ALA A 93 -10.04 -18.22 -10.98
CA ALA A 93 -10.96 -18.17 -9.84
C ALA A 93 -10.94 -16.83 -9.12
N LEU A 94 -9.74 -16.23 -8.93
CA LEU A 94 -9.58 -14.95 -8.24
C LEU A 94 -10.05 -13.75 -9.07
N TYR A 95 -9.83 -13.78 -10.38
CA TYR A 95 -10.06 -12.63 -11.26
C TYR A 95 -11.47 -12.05 -11.16
N PRO A 96 -12.57 -12.85 -11.26
CA PRO A 96 -13.92 -12.31 -11.12
C PRO A 96 -14.19 -11.74 -9.72
N ILE A 97 -13.64 -12.35 -8.68
CA ILE A 97 -13.77 -11.85 -7.29
C ILE A 97 -13.10 -10.50 -7.15
N LEU A 98 -11.88 -10.36 -7.69
CA LEU A 98 -11.13 -9.11 -7.65
C LEU A 98 -11.85 -7.98 -8.39
N LEU A 99 -12.44 -8.27 -9.56
CA LEU A 99 -13.22 -7.30 -10.31
C LEU A 99 -14.44 -6.82 -9.53
N VAL A 100 -15.21 -7.74 -8.97
CA VAL A 100 -16.37 -7.38 -8.13
C VAL A 100 -15.94 -6.53 -6.95
N MET A 101 -14.89 -6.91 -6.22
CA MET A 101 -14.40 -6.13 -5.08
C MET A 101 -13.92 -4.73 -5.45
N GLN A 102 -13.38 -4.54 -6.65
CA GLN A 102 -12.93 -3.22 -7.13
C GLN A 102 -14.07 -2.34 -7.67
N THR A 103 -15.14 -2.94 -8.16
CA THR A 103 -16.31 -2.20 -8.66
C THR A 103 -17.29 -1.83 -7.55
N MET A 104 -17.24 -2.51 -6.41
CA MET A 104 -18.08 -2.17 -5.26
C MET A 104 -17.64 -0.86 -4.60
N PRO A 105 -18.59 0.04 -4.29
CA PRO A 105 -18.29 1.23 -3.50
C PRO A 105 -17.69 0.80 -2.14
N GLN A 106 -16.62 1.44 -1.72
CA GLN A 106 -15.93 1.10 -0.46
C GLN A 106 -16.86 1.13 0.76
N TYR A 107 -17.82 2.05 0.75
CA TYR A 107 -18.84 2.16 1.81
C TYR A 107 -19.78 0.94 1.90
N ALA A 108 -19.99 0.20 0.80
CA ALA A 108 -20.78 -1.02 0.81
C ALA A 108 -20.13 -2.15 1.63
N VAL A 109 -18.80 -2.13 1.74
CA VAL A 109 -18.05 -3.08 2.57
C VAL A 109 -17.95 -2.58 4.01
N LEU A 110 -17.93 -1.27 4.21
CA LEU A 110 -17.79 -0.63 5.52
C LEU A 110 -18.97 -0.97 6.46
N VAL A 111 -20.20 -0.87 5.97
CA VAL A 111 -21.41 -1.09 6.82
C VAL A 111 -21.49 -2.52 7.36
N PRO A 112 -21.40 -3.59 6.55
CA PRO A 112 -21.37 -4.96 7.07
C PRO A 112 -20.19 -5.22 8.01
N ALA A 113 -19.02 -4.65 7.73
CA ALA A 113 -17.87 -4.83 8.59
C ALA A 113 -18.03 -4.15 9.95
N MET A 114 -18.65 -2.97 10.01
CA MET A 114 -18.99 -2.32 11.28
C MET A 114 -20.00 -3.13 12.10
N VAL A 115 -20.95 -3.80 11.44
CA VAL A 115 -21.93 -4.67 12.11
C VAL A 115 -21.28 -5.93 12.68
N LEU A 116 -20.31 -6.52 11.94
CA LEU A 116 -19.64 -7.77 12.33
C LEU A 116 -18.54 -7.55 13.37
N PHE A 117 -17.74 -6.51 13.22
CA PHE A 117 -16.54 -6.26 14.05
C PHE A 117 -16.75 -5.13 15.07
N GLY A 118 -17.91 -4.48 15.05
CA GLY A 118 -18.19 -3.29 15.87
C GLY A 118 -17.59 -2.02 15.26
N VAL A 119 -18.00 -0.88 15.81
CA VAL A 119 -17.44 0.43 15.45
C VAL A 119 -16.16 0.63 16.25
N GLY A 120 -15.01 0.67 15.59
CA GLY A 120 -13.72 0.85 16.26
C GLY A 120 -12.51 0.65 15.35
N ASP A 121 -11.35 0.81 15.94
CA ASP A 121 -10.04 0.80 15.27
C ASP A 121 -9.74 -0.54 14.59
N HIS A 122 -10.15 -1.65 15.21
CA HIS A 122 -9.97 -2.99 14.63
C HIS A 122 -10.74 -3.18 13.32
N ALA A 123 -11.99 -2.70 13.28
CA ALA A 123 -12.80 -2.73 12.07
C ALA A 123 -12.16 -1.89 10.96
N ALA A 124 -11.65 -0.70 11.28
CA ALA A 124 -10.99 0.18 10.32
C ALA A 124 -9.76 -0.48 9.67
N VAL A 125 -8.90 -1.15 10.44
CA VAL A 125 -7.72 -1.87 9.92
C VAL A 125 -8.15 -3.03 9.01
N ILE A 126 -9.11 -3.86 9.44
CA ILE A 126 -9.59 -5.00 8.66
C ILE A 126 -10.19 -4.53 7.33
N ILE A 127 -11.03 -3.50 7.35
CA ILE A 127 -11.65 -2.96 6.14
C ILE A 127 -10.58 -2.39 5.20
N THR A 128 -9.61 -1.65 5.73
CA THR A 128 -8.50 -1.11 4.94
C THR A 128 -7.72 -2.23 4.26
N MET A 129 -7.46 -3.34 4.95
CA MET A 129 -6.83 -4.52 4.36
C MET A 129 -7.68 -5.15 3.25
N VAL A 130 -8.96 -5.38 3.51
CA VAL A 130 -9.88 -5.99 2.54
C VAL A 130 -9.98 -5.17 1.26
N VAL A 131 -9.97 -3.85 1.37
CA VAL A 131 -10.01 -2.94 0.21
C VAL A 131 -8.66 -2.84 -0.51
N ALA A 132 -7.54 -2.91 0.23
CA ALA A 132 -6.20 -2.75 -0.35
C ALA A 132 -5.64 -4.03 -1.00
N ILE A 133 -6.07 -5.23 -0.58
CA ILE A 133 -5.56 -6.50 -1.11
C ILE A 133 -5.90 -6.72 -2.60
N PRO A 134 -7.13 -6.50 -3.09
CA PRO A 134 -7.47 -6.73 -4.50
C PRO A 134 -6.62 -5.96 -5.51
N PRO A 135 -6.45 -4.63 -5.40
CA PRO A 135 -5.58 -3.91 -6.33
C PRO A 135 -4.12 -4.37 -6.25
N MET A 136 -3.63 -4.75 -5.05
CA MET A 136 -2.28 -5.28 -4.90
C MET A 136 -2.08 -6.60 -5.64
N ILE A 137 -3.05 -7.53 -5.57
CA ILE A 137 -3.01 -8.79 -6.32
C ILE A 137 -2.95 -8.51 -7.82
N LEU A 138 -3.84 -7.64 -8.30
CA LEU A 138 -3.94 -7.33 -9.72
C LEU A 138 -2.65 -6.69 -10.26
N LEU A 139 -2.12 -5.70 -9.53
CA LEU A 139 -0.86 -5.04 -9.89
C LEU A 139 0.33 -6.01 -9.85
N THR A 140 0.34 -6.96 -8.92
CA THR A 140 1.37 -8.00 -8.89
C THR A 140 1.30 -8.89 -10.13
N ILE A 141 0.11 -9.34 -10.52
CA ILE A 141 -0.08 -10.17 -11.72
C ILE A 141 0.34 -9.40 -12.98
N LEU A 142 -0.11 -8.15 -13.11
CA LEU A 142 0.21 -7.30 -14.26
C LEU A 142 1.71 -6.99 -14.34
N GLY A 143 2.34 -6.63 -13.22
CA GLY A 143 3.77 -6.34 -13.18
C GLY A 143 4.64 -7.56 -13.52
N LEU A 144 4.25 -8.75 -13.04
CA LEU A 144 4.97 -9.99 -13.39
C LEU A 144 4.77 -10.37 -14.87
N ARG A 145 3.64 -10.02 -15.48
CA ARG A 145 3.38 -10.26 -16.92
C ARG A 145 4.06 -9.25 -17.83
N ALA A 146 4.34 -8.07 -17.33
CA ALA A 146 5.05 -7.03 -18.08
C ALA A 146 6.55 -7.34 -18.30
N VAL A 147 7.10 -8.34 -17.58
CA VAL A 147 8.50 -8.75 -17.75
C VAL A 147 8.71 -9.35 -19.14
N PRO A 148 9.65 -8.83 -19.95
CA PRO A 148 9.94 -9.33 -21.28
C PRO A 148 10.33 -10.82 -21.28
N PRO A 149 9.85 -11.62 -22.26
CA PRO A 149 10.15 -13.05 -22.34
C PRO A 149 11.65 -13.33 -22.46
N GLU A 150 12.42 -12.44 -23.09
CA GLU A 150 13.87 -12.56 -23.23
C GLU A 150 14.58 -12.61 -21.87
N VAL A 151 14.09 -11.85 -20.89
CA VAL A 151 14.64 -11.84 -19.52
C VAL A 151 14.37 -13.16 -18.82
N ILE A 152 13.19 -13.73 -19.07
CA ILE A 152 12.79 -15.04 -18.50
C ILE A 152 13.62 -16.16 -19.11
N GLU A 153 13.83 -16.12 -20.43
CA GLU A 153 14.65 -17.10 -21.14
C GLU A 153 16.12 -17.03 -20.71
N ALA A 154 16.68 -15.84 -20.63
CA ALA A 154 18.04 -15.62 -20.13
C ALA A 154 18.22 -16.19 -18.71
N GLY A 155 17.26 -15.97 -17.83
CA GLY A 155 17.27 -16.56 -16.49
C GLY A 155 17.23 -18.07 -16.49
N LYS A 156 16.44 -18.69 -17.37
CA LYS A 156 16.39 -20.15 -17.53
C LYS A 156 17.67 -20.71 -18.09
N MET A 157 18.25 -20.07 -19.11
CA MET A 157 19.53 -20.46 -19.71
C MET A 157 20.68 -20.37 -18.74
N SER A 158 20.60 -19.46 -17.76
CA SER A 158 21.57 -19.34 -16.66
C SER A 158 21.39 -20.42 -15.57
N GLY A 159 20.51 -21.40 -15.78
CA GLY A 159 20.30 -22.50 -14.83
C GLY A 159 19.46 -22.12 -13.59
N CYS A 160 18.73 -21.01 -13.62
CA CYS A 160 17.87 -20.62 -12.49
C CYS A 160 16.72 -21.60 -12.28
N ASN A 161 16.55 -22.07 -11.04
CA ASN A 161 15.36 -22.79 -10.64
C ASN A 161 14.14 -21.84 -10.62
N ASN A 162 12.92 -22.37 -10.72
CA ASN A 162 11.66 -21.58 -10.75
C ASN A 162 11.53 -20.58 -9.59
N TRP A 163 12.02 -20.91 -8.40
CA TRP A 163 12.07 -20.01 -7.26
C TRP A 163 13.12 -18.89 -7.43
N GLN A 164 14.30 -19.25 -7.92
CA GLN A 164 15.36 -18.28 -8.21
C GLN A 164 14.94 -17.32 -9.32
N LEU A 165 14.29 -17.85 -10.35
CA LEU A 165 13.74 -17.05 -11.46
C LEU A 165 12.70 -16.06 -10.93
N MET A 166 11.79 -16.48 -10.03
CA MET A 166 10.78 -15.61 -9.44
C MET A 166 11.41 -14.49 -8.60
N PHE A 167 12.24 -14.84 -7.61
CA PHE A 167 12.73 -13.88 -6.62
C PHE A 167 13.95 -13.09 -7.07
N LYS A 168 14.83 -13.65 -7.92
CA LYS A 168 16.06 -12.99 -8.38
C LYS A 168 15.90 -12.27 -9.72
N VAL A 169 14.93 -12.65 -10.54
CA VAL A 169 14.78 -12.10 -11.90
C VAL A 169 13.42 -11.40 -12.04
N LEU A 170 12.30 -12.11 -11.87
CA LEU A 170 10.98 -11.58 -12.15
C LEU A 170 10.59 -10.43 -11.21
N ILE A 171 10.67 -10.62 -9.90
CA ILE A 171 10.26 -9.60 -8.93
C ILE A 171 11.14 -8.32 -9.02
N PRO A 172 12.48 -8.41 -9.07
CA PRO A 172 13.32 -7.22 -9.23
C PRO A 172 13.10 -6.48 -10.54
N THR A 173 12.86 -7.20 -11.64
CA THR A 173 12.55 -6.59 -12.94
C THR A 173 11.17 -5.97 -12.95
N ALA A 174 10.15 -6.69 -12.48
CA ALA A 174 8.77 -6.20 -12.38
C ALA A 174 8.65 -4.95 -11.48
N ARG A 175 9.53 -4.77 -10.50
CA ARG A 175 9.55 -3.57 -9.65
C ARG A 175 9.74 -2.27 -10.44
N ARG A 176 10.53 -2.29 -11.51
CA ARG A 176 10.71 -1.12 -12.40
C ARG A 176 9.42 -0.82 -13.17
N ASP A 177 8.80 -1.84 -13.73
CA ASP A 177 7.59 -1.68 -14.55
C ASP A 177 6.35 -1.36 -13.70
N ILE A 178 6.26 -1.90 -12.49
CA ILE A 178 5.21 -1.52 -11.53
C ILE A 178 5.31 -0.03 -11.19
N SER A 179 6.52 0.51 -10.96
CA SER A 179 6.69 1.94 -10.67
C SER A 179 6.35 2.83 -11.85
N VAL A 180 6.61 2.38 -13.07
CA VAL A 180 6.28 3.11 -14.32
C VAL A 180 4.78 3.01 -14.63
N SER A 181 4.13 1.86 -14.40
CA SER A 181 2.70 1.69 -14.60
C SER A 181 1.86 2.63 -13.74
N TYR A 182 2.30 2.96 -12.53
CA TYR A 182 1.62 3.96 -11.70
C TYR A 182 1.61 5.35 -12.35
N THR A 183 2.66 5.73 -13.06
CA THR A 183 2.73 7.02 -13.74
C THR A 183 1.93 7.04 -15.06
N HIS A 184 1.78 5.90 -15.73
CA HIS A 184 1.01 5.80 -16.98
C HIS A 184 -0.50 5.60 -16.78
N LEU A 185 -0.94 5.02 -15.65
CA LEU A 185 -2.37 4.90 -15.32
C LEU A 185 -3.04 6.26 -15.03
N THR A 186 -2.26 7.29 -14.77
CA THR A 186 -2.75 8.66 -14.54
C THR A 186 -2.77 9.53 -15.79
N LEU A 187 -2.19 9.06 -16.90
CA LEU A 187 -2.20 9.76 -18.18
C LEU A 187 -3.14 9.05 -19.15
N PRO A 188 -4.22 9.70 -19.64
CA PRO A 188 -4.99 9.16 -20.74
C PRO A 188 -4.05 9.09 -21.96
N THR A 189 -3.65 7.88 -22.33
CA THR A 189 -2.92 7.65 -23.59
C THR A 189 -3.85 7.90 -24.76
N ASN A 190 -4.04 9.16 -25.14
CA ASN A 190 -4.45 9.51 -26.47
C ASN A 190 -3.20 9.34 -27.36
N THR A 191 -2.96 8.14 -27.84
CA THR A 191 -2.15 7.93 -29.01
C THR A 191 -3.09 7.59 -30.16
N PRO A 192 -2.95 8.30 -31.32
CA PRO A 192 -3.77 8.10 -32.52
C PRO A 192 -3.59 6.71 -33.11
#